data_9bf1b7de8c5fb50e3e669f687a311e8d
#
_entry.id   9bf1b7de8c5fb50e3e669f687a311e8d
#
_cell.length_a   1.000
_cell.length_b   1.000
_cell.length_c   1.000
_cell.angle_alpha   90.00
_cell.angle_beta   90.00
_cell.angle_gamma   90.00
#
_symmetry.space_group_name_H-M   'P 1'
#
loop_
_entity.id
_entity.type
_entity.pdbx_description
1 polymer ?
#
loop_
_entity_poly.entity_id
_entity_poly.type
_entity_poly.pdbx_seq_one_letter_code
_entity_poly.pdbx_strand_id
1 'polypeptide(L)'
;RDASGRYTVTSAGLAVPRQNGKNVCLEGREFFGMVINGEKILHTAHQVRTAKKSFNRLARMFTDKRHPEVLELVKNIRYTNGEECIELLNGGSIEFSARSRQAARGFDGISLVVYDEAQELTDDQVEAIMATLAASATGTRQLIYTGTPPYPGCPGDVFRRRRTACLDAPGAHDAWHEWSVEG
;
A
#
# COMPACT_ATOMS: atom_id res chain seq x y z
N ARG A 1 13.45 -6.57 9.76
CA ARG A 1 12.71 -6.54 11.04
C ARG A 1 13.70 -6.50 12.19
N ASP A 2 13.30 -5.87 13.28
CA ASP A 2 14.05 -5.90 14.53
C ASP A 2 13.90 -7.26 15.26
N ALA A 3 14.60 -7.42 16.38
CA ALA A 3 14.52 -8.64 17.19
C ALA A 3 13.11 -8.96 17.75
N SER A 4 12.19 -7.99 17.77
CA SER A 4 10.79 -8.16 18.16
C SER A 4 9.87 -8.51 16.96
N GLY A 5 10.43 -8.66 15.77
CA GLY A 5 9.70 -8.96 14.53
C GLY A 5 9.02 -7.74 13.87
N ARG A 6 9.23 -6.52 14.40
CA ARG A 6 8.65 -5.29 13.83
C ARG A 6 9.50 -4.78 12.67
N TYR A 7 8.87 -4.11 11.72
CA TYR A 7 9.59 -3.44 10.65
C TYR A 7 10.43 -2.29 11.22
N THR A 8 11.71 -2.28 10.90
CA THR A 8 12.62 -1.16 11.24
C THR A 8 12.29 0.09 10.44
N VAL A 9 11.88 -0.10 9.17
CA VAL A 9 11.37 0.98 8.32
C VAL A 9 9.85 1.02 8.44
N THR A 10 9.32 2.10 8.99
CA THR A 10 7.88 2.31 9.16
C THR A 10 7.28 3.20 8.08
N SER A 11 8.11 3.97 7.37
CA SER A 11 7.70 4.81 6.24
C SER A 11 8.65 4.59 5.07
N ALA A 12 8.13 4.16 3.94
CA ALA A 12 8.91 3.92 2.73
C ALA A 12 8.30 4.64 1.52
N GLY A 13 9.15 5.26 0.72
CA GLY A 13 8.77 5.93 -0.52
C GLY A 13 9.46 5.30 -1.75
N LEU A 14 8.71 5.17 -2.84
CA LEU A 14 9.20 4.71 -4.13
C LEU A 14 8.71 5.64 -5.24
N ALA A 15 9.61 6.48 -5.76
CA ALA A 15 9.33 7.39 -6.86
C ALA A 15 10.01 6.88 -8.14
N VAL A 16 9.23 6.38 -9.09
CA VAL A 16 9.75 5.88 -10.36
C VAL A 16 8.86 6.33 -11.52
N PRO A 17 9.42 6.55 -12.72
CA PRO A 17 8.65 6.90 -13.89
C PRO A 17 7.57 5.86 -14.19
N ARG A 18 6.60 6.24 -15.02
CA ARG A 18 5.54 5.32 -15.45
C ARG A 18 6.13 4.08 -16.14
N GLN A 19 5.51 2.92 -15.95
CA GLN A 19 5.87 1.63 -16.57
C GLN A 19 7.23 1.06 -16.16
N ASN A 20 7.81 1.48 -15.05
CA ASN A 20 9.10 1.00 -14.55
C ASN A 20 8.98 0.04 -13.35
N GLY A 21 8.03 -0.88 -13.38
CA GLY A 21 7.97 -2.00 -12.43
C GLY A 21 7.45 -1.68 -11.03
N LYS A 22 7.09 -0.42 -10.71
CA LYS A 22 6.56 0.00 -9.39
C LYS A 22 5.52 -0.98 -8.83
N ASN A 23 4.58 -1.37 -9.67
CA ASN A 23 3.47 -2.23 -9.25
C ASN A 23 3.92 -3.65 -8.88
N VAL A 24 4.94 -4.18 -9.55
CA VAL A 24 5.51 -5.50 -9.22
C VAL A 24 6.14 -5.49 -7.84
N CYS A 25 6.83 -4.40 -7.47
CA CYS A 25 7.39 -4.23 -6.12
C CYS A 25 6.27 -4.21 -5.06
N LEU A 26 5.18 -3.48 -5.33
CA LEU A 26 4.02 -3.44 -4.43
C LEU A 26 3.36 -4.81 -4.30
N GLU A 27 3.04 -5.45 -5.42
CA GLU A 27 2.42 -6.77 -5.44
C GLU A 27 3.26 -7.81 -4.68
N GLY A 28 4.58 -7.79 -4.88
CA GLY A 28 5.50 -8.65 -4.13
C GLY A 28 5.49 -8.38 -2.63
N ARG A 29 5.48 -7.10 -2.21
CA ARG A 29 5.40 -6.72 -0.80
C ARG A 29 4.06 -7.12 -0.17
N GLU A 30 2.97 -6.88 -0.87
CA GLU A 30 1.61 -7.20 -0.43
C GLU A 30 1.42 -8.71 -0.32
N PHE A 31 1.79 -9.46 -1.34
CA PHE A 31 1.75 -10.92 -1.35
C PHE A 31 2.55 -11.51 -0.20
N PHE A 32 3.81 -11.09 -0.04
CA PHE A 32 4.65 -11.53 1.08
C PHE A 32 4.03 -11.21 2.44
N GLY A 33 3.50 -10.00 2.60
CA GLY A 33 2.85 -9.56 3.84
C GLY A 33 1.68 -10.44 4.22
N MET A 34 0.80 -10.71 3.27
CA MET A 34 -0.38 -11.55 3.49
C MET A 34 -0.02 -13.01 3.76
N VAL A 35 0.80 -13.60 2.88
CA VAL A 35 1.07 -15.05 2.90
C VAL A 35 1.98 -15.44 4.05
N ILE A 36 3.06 -14.70 4.26
CA ILE A 36 4.09 -15.07 5.24
C ILE A 36 3.81 -14.48 6.63
N ASN A 37 3.28 -13.27 6.70
CA ASN A 37 3.13 -12.55 7.96
C ASN A 37 1.69 -12.47 8.46
N GLY A 38 0.71 -12.89 7.67
CA GLY A 38 -0.71 -12.71 8.00
C GLY A 38 -1.11 -11.24 8.14
N GLU A 39 -0.45 -10.35 7.39
CA GLU A 39 -0.70 -8.91 7.48
C GLU A 39 -2.07 -8.54 6.94
N LYS A 40 -2.70 -7.57 7.62
CA LYS A 40 -3.88 -6.89 7.11
C LYS A 40 -3.45 -5.61 6.42
N ILE A 41 -3.79 -5.47 5.15
CA ILE A 41 -3.28 -4.44 4.25
C ILE A 41 -4.43 -3.58 3.74
N LEU A 42 -4.23 -2.26 3.76
CA LEU A 42 -5.09 -1.32 3.06
C LEU A 42 -4.33 -0.73 1.87
N HIS A 43 -4.72 -1.10 0.66
CA HIS A 43 -4.20 -0.52 -0.58
C HIS A 43 -5.11 0.59 -1.05
N THR A 44 -4.59 1.80 -1.12
CA THR A 44 -5.35 2.96 -1.60
C THR A 44 -4.76 3.55 -2.85
N ALA A 45 -5.62 3.98 -3.79
CA ALA A 45 -5.21 4.69 -5.00
C ALA A 45 -6.00 5.99 -5.18
N HIS A 46 -5.51 6.88 -6.03
CA HIS A 46 -6.22 8.13 -6.33
C HIS A 46 -7.61 7.88 -6.94
N GLN A 47 -7.72 6.89 -7.83
CA GLN A 47 -8.95 6.56 -8.54
C GLN A 47 -9.40 5.11 -8.30
N VAL A 48 -10.72 4.88 -8.28
CA VAL A 48 -11.34 3.55 -8.20
C VAL A 48 -10.78 2.61 -9.27
N ARG A 49 -10.62 3.12 -10.50
CA ARG A 49 -10.08 2.33 -11.63
C ARG A 49 -8.67 1.81 -11.36
N THR A 50 -7.83 2.61 -10.70
CA THR A 50 -6.45 2.22 -10.35
C THR A 50 -6.45 1.18 -9.25
N ALA A 51 -7.23 1.39 -8.18
CA ALA A 51 -7.39 0.42 -7.11
C ALA A 51 -7.86 -0.94 -7.65
N LYS A 52 -8.89 -0.93 -8.52
CA LYS A 52 -9.42 -2.14 -9.16
C LYS A 52 -8.40 -2.85 -10.06
N LYS A 53 -7.55 -2.11 -10.77
CA LYS A 53 -6.47 -2.71 -11.57
C LYS A 53 -5.45 -3.41 -10.69
N SER A 54 -5.06 -2.81 -9.56
CA SER A 54 -4.13 -3.39 -8.60
C SER A 54 -4.73 -4.63 -7.95
N PHE A 55 -6.00 -4.58 -7.52
CA PHE A 55 -6.75 -5.75 -7.07
C PHE A 55 -6.72 -6.90 -8.08
N ASN A 56 -7.11 -6.63 -9.34
CA ASN A 56 -7.19 -7.68 -10.37
C ASN A 56 -5.84 -8.35 -10.65
N ARG A 57 -4.73 -7.60 -10.56
CA ARG A 57 -3.39 -8.16 -10.73
C ARG A 57 -3.01 -9.06 -9.56
N LEU A 58 -3.22 -8.61 -8.34
CA LEU A 58 -2.92 -9.41 -7.16
C LEU A 58 -3.85 -10.63 -7.08
N ALA A 59 -5.14 -10.49 -7.35
CA ALA A 59 -6.10 -11.58 -7.35
C ALA A 59 -5.74 -12.70 -8.34
N ARG A 60 -5.14 -12.36 -9.49
CA ARG A 60 -4.65 -13.37 -10.45
C ARG A 60 -3.57 -14.27 -9.84
N MET A 61 -2.72 -13.77 -8.96
CA MET A 61 -1.71 -14.59 -8.28
C MET A 61 -2.38 -15.63 -7.36
N PHE A 62 -3.49 -15.27 -6.73
CA PHE A 62 -4.27 -16.13 -5.84
C PHE A 62 -5.31 -17.01 -6.56
N THR A 63 -5.47 -16.88 -7.86
CA THR A 63 -6.40 -17.67 -8.68
C THR A 63 -5.72 -18.45 -9.80
N ASP A 64 -4.39 -18.41 -9.88
CA ASP A 64 -3.62 -19.10 -10.91
C ASP A 64 -3.55 -20.60 -10.62
N LYS A 65 -4.23 -21.40 -11.44
CA LYS A 65 -4.29 -22.86 -11.31
C LYS A 65 -2.93 -23.57 -11.45
N ARG A 66 -1.90 -22.87 -11.95
CA ARG A 66 -0.53 -23.38 -12.02
C ARG A 66 0.16 -23.44 -10.65
N HIS A 67 -0.41 -22.73 -9.66
CA HIS A 67 0.09 -22.64 -8.29
C HIS A 67 -0.97 -23.07 -7.28
N PRO A 68 -1.31 -24.37 -7.22
CA PRO A 68 -2.34 -24.89 -6.32
C PRO A 68 -2.02 -24.60 -4.85
N GLU A 69 -0.75 -24.56 -4.47
CA GLU A 69 -0.29 -24.22 -3.13
C GLU A 69 -0.69 -22.79 -2.70
N VAL A 70 -0.84 -21.86 -3.65
CA VAL A 70 -1.34 -20.50 -3.37
C VAL A 70 -2.85 -20.46 -3.31
N LEU A 71 -3.54 -21.23 -4.17
CA LEU A 71 -4.99 -21.35 -4.16
C LEU A 71 -5.51 -21.88 -2.81
N GLU A 72 -4.82 -22.84 -2.23
CA GLU A 72 -5.18 -23.44 -0.92
C GLU A 72 -5.09 -22.45 0.24
N LEU A 73 -4.37 -21.36 0.11
CA LEU A 73 -4.28 -20.31 1.13
C LEU A 73 -5.50 -19.39 1.15
N VAL A 74 -6.29 -19.37 0.07
CA VAL A 74 -7.39 -18.42 -0.11
C VAL A 74 -8.60 -18.83 0.71
N LYS A 75 -9.07 -17.93 1.58
CA LYS A 75 -10.33 -18.06 2.28
C LYS A 75 -11.48 -17.48 1.47
N ASN A 76 -11.29 -16.28 0.92
CA ASN A 76 -12.32 -15.57 0.15
C ASN A 76 -11.70 -14.51 -0.76
N ILE A 77 -12.31 -14.28 -1.92
CA ILE A 77 -12.01 -13.14 -2.79
C ILE A 77 -13.34 -12.46 -3.14
N ARG A 78 -13.46 -11.18 -2.77
CA ARG A 78 -14.64 -10.36 -3.07
C ARG A 78 -14.37 -9.45 -4.25
N TYR A 79 -15.21 -9.50 -5.26
CA TYR A 79 -15.11 -8.70 -6.49
C TYR A 79 -16.12 -7.55 -6.56
N THR A 80 -16.87 -7.31 -5.47
CA THR A 80 -17.87 -6.23 -5.39
C THR A 80 -17.19 -4.87 -5.52
N ASN A 81 -17.69 -4.01 -6.42
CA ASN A 81 -17.14 -2.68 -6.63
C ASN A 81 -17.12 -1.86 -5.34
N GLY A 82 -15.93 -1.36 -5.00
CA GLY A 82 -15.70 -0.57 -3.79
C GLY A 82 -15.51 -1.40 -2.51
N GLU A 83 -15.60 -2.73 -2.62
CA GLU A 83 -15.38 -3.68 -1.53
C GLU A 83 -14.43 -4.81 -1.95
N GLU A 84 -13.59 -4.55 -2.95
CA GLU A 84 -12.65 -5.53 -3.46
C GLU A 84 -11.67 -5.94 -2.36
N CYS A 85 -11.64 -7.22 -2.01
CA CYS A 85 -10.71 -7.74 -1.01
C CYS A 85 -10.27 -9.18 -1.30
N ILE A 86 -9.14 -9.55 -0.71
CA ILE A 86 -8.62 -10.93 -0.68
C ILE A 86 -8.37 -11.27 0.78
N GLU A 87 -8.91 -12.40 1.23
CA GLU A 87 -8.74 -12.92 2.58
C GLU A 87 -8.07 -14.29 2.52
N LEU A 88 -7.09 -14.53 3.38
CA LEU A 88 -6.36 -15.79 3.49
C LEU A 88 -6.74 -16.54 4.77
N LEU A 89 -6.53 -17.85 4.77
CA LEU A 89 -6.82 -18.74 5.91
C LEU A 89 -5.93 -18.43 7.13
N ASN A 90 -4.74 -17.88 6.93
CA ASN A 90 -3.84 -17.46 8.01
C ASN A 90 -4.22 -16.13 8.67
N GLY A 91 -5.33 -15.49 8.26
CA GLY A 91 -5.79 -14.20 8.74
C GLY A 91 -5.25 -13.00 7.97
N GLY A 92 -4.31 -13.20 7.05
CA GLY A 92 -3.84 -12.16 6.13
C GLY A 92 -4.96 -11.67 5.23
N SER A 93 -5.02 -10.36 4.97
CA SER A 93 -6.04 -9.79 4.09
C SER A 93 -5.55 -8.51 3.42
N ILE A 94 -6.13 -8.19 2.29
CA ILE A 94 -5.91 -6.92 1.62
C ILE A 94 -7.23 -6.38 1.09
N GLU A 95 -7.44 -5.09 1.31
CA GLU A 95 -8.58 -4.37 0.78
C GLU A 95 -8.11 -3.24 -0.13
N PHE A 96 -8.84 -3.04 -1.23
CA PHE A 96 -8.53 -2.04 -2.24
C PHE A 96 -9.58 -0.95 -2.25
N SER A 97 -9.15 0.30 -2.13
CA SER A 97 -10.07 1.43 -2.07
C SER A 97 -9.54 2.66 -2.81
N ALA A 98 -10.45 3.45 -3.38
CA ALA A 98 -10.10 4.81 -3.75
C ALA A 98 -9.99 5.69 -2.51
N ARG A 99 -9.06 6.65 -2.51
CA ARG A 99 -8.90 7.61 -1.42
C ARG A 99 -10.10 8.54 -1.34
N SER A 100 -11.05 8.22 -0.47
CA SER A 100 -12.17 9.09 -0.11
C SER A 100 -12.20 9.22 1.42
N ARG A 101 -12.93 10.20 1.94
CA ARG A 101 -13.13 10.37 3.39
C ARG A 101 -13.78 9.15 4.08
N GLN A 102 -14.28 8.20 3.31
CA GLN A 102 -14.94 6.99 3.82
C GLN A 102 -14.09 5.71 3.62
N ALA A 103 -12.95 5.82 2.95
CA ALA A 103 -12.17 4.68 2.44
C ALA A 103 -11.59 3.75 3.51
N ALA A 104 -11.59 4.14 4.78
CA ALA A 104 -10.96 3.36 5.83
C ALA A 104 -11.92 2.97 6.97
N ARG A 105 -13.23 3.13 6.79
CA ARG A 105 -14.22 2.77 7.83
C ARG A 105 -14.42 1.26 7.88
N GLY A 106 -14.24 0.69 9.07
CA GLY A 106 -14.52 -0.73 9.32
C GLY A 106 -13.29 -1.64 9.25
N PHE A 107 -12.08 -1.10 9.13
CA PHE A 107 -10.85 -1.91 9.10
C PHE A 107 -10.20 -1.99 10.47
N ASP A 108 -10.19 -3.19 11.04
CA ASP A 108 -9.49 -3.47 12.29
C ASP A 108 -8.14 -4.15 12.02
N GLY A 109 -7.11 -3.67 12.70
CA GLY A 109 -5.82 -4.37 12.72
C GLY A 109 -4.94 -4.16 11.49
N ILE A 110 -5.13 -3.09 10.72
CA ILE A 110 -4.28 -2.78 9.55
C ILE A 110 -2.83 -2.58 9.99
N SER A 111 -1.93 -3.38 9.43
CA SER A 111 -0.48 -3.35 9.67
C SER A 111 0.31 -2.70 8.53
N LEU A 112 -0.26 -2.63 7.32
CA LEU A 112 0.34 -1.98 6.16
C LEU A 112 -0.68 -1.09 5.45
N VAL A 113 -0.31 0.15 5.19
CA VAL A 113 -1.05 1.05 4.28
C VAL A 113 -0.21 1.36 3.07
N VAL A 114 -0.78 1.15 1.89
CA VAL A 114 -0.19 1.51 0.62
C VAL A 114 -0.91 2.72 0.03
N TYR A 115 -0.15 3.76 -0.25
CA TYR A 115 -0.60 4.94 -0.99
C TYR A 115 -0.06 4.85 -2.42
N ASP A 116 -0.78 4.16 -3.31
CA ASP A 116 -0.44 4.14 -4.75
C ASP A 116 -0.87 5.44 -5.42
N GLU A 117 -0.16 5.88 -6.45
CA GLU A 117 -0.30 7.21 -7.05
C GLU A 117 -0.18 8.34 -6.00
N ALA A 118 0.83 8.25 -5.12
CA ALA A 118 1.01 9.16 -4.00
C ALA A 118 1.34 10.60 -4.43
N GLN A 119 1.71 10.84 -5.69
CA GLN A 119 1.84 12.19 -6.25
C GLN A 119 0.51 12.96 -6.27
N GLU A 120 -0.63 12.26 -6.13
CA GLU A 120 -1.98 12.84 -6.02
C GLU A 120 -2.50 12.87 -4.57
N LEU A 121 -1.66 12.51 -3.59
CA LEU A 121 -2.07 12.36 -2.19
C LEU A 121 -2.09 13.71 -1.46
N THR A 122 -3.23 14.06 -0.88
CA THR A 122 -3.42 15.28 -0.08
C THR A 122 -3.36 14.99 1.42
N ASP A 123 -3.13 16.03 2.24
CA ASP A 123 -3.12 15.92 3.71
C ASP A 123 -4.45 15.42 4.26
N ASP A 124 -5.58 15.96 3.78
CA ASP A 124 -6.92 15.55 4.21
C ASP A 124 -7.14 14.04 4.01
N GLN A 125 -6.60 13.47 2.92
CA GLN A 125 -6.70 12.04 2.65
C GLN A 125 -5.86 11.21 3.61
N VAL A 126 -4.66 11.68 3.94
CA VAL A 126 -3.81 11.03 4.96
C VAL A 126 -4.47 11.07 6.32
N GLU A 127 -4.95 12.24 6.75
CA GLU A 127 -5.63 12.42 8.04
C GLU A 127 -6.86 11.52 8.16
N ALA A 128 -7.69 11.45 7.12
CA ALA A 128 -8.88 10.60 7.11
C ALA A 128 -8.56 9.12 7.30
N ILE A 129 -7.51 8.63 6.63
CA ILE A 129 -7.04 7.25 6.75
C ILE A 129 -6.42 7.03 8.13
N MET A 130 -5.56 7.92 8.59
CA MET A 130 -4.88 7.80 9.89
C MET A 130 -5.84 7.87 11.06
N ALA A 131 -6.86 8.73 11.02
CA ALA A 131 -7.89 8.82 12.05
C ALA A 131 -8.66 7.49 12.19
N THR A 132 -8.98 6.85 11.07
CA THR A 132 -9.66 5.53 11.09
C THR A 132 -8.76 4.44 11.66
N LEU A 133 -7.49 4.49 11.31
CA LEU A 133 -6.50 3.51 11.77
C LEU A 133 -6.10 3.71 13.24
N ALA A 134 -6.22 4.93 13.78
CA ALA A 134 -5.91 5.22 15.18
C ALA A 134 -6.86 4.51 16.15
N ALA A 135 -8.09 4.23 15.73
CA ALA A 135 -9.06 3.46 16.50
C ALA A 135 -8.70 1.97 16.63
N SER A 136 -7.77 1.48 15.81
CA SER A 136 -7.31 0.10 15.79
C SER A 136 -5.92 0.01 16.43
N ALA A 137 -5.87 -0.37 17.70
CA ALA A 137 -4.63 -0.49 18.48
C ALA A 137 -3.81 -1.73 18.07
N THR A 138 -3.20 -1.71 16.92
CA THR A 138 -2.20 -2.71 16.54
C THR A 138 -0.85 -2.06 16.42
N GLY A 139 0.19 -2.73 16.89
CA GLY A 139 1.60 -2.35 16.93
C GLY A 139 2.14 -1.46 15.80
N THR A 140 3.38 -1.59 15.44
CA THR A 140 4.02 -0.79 14.37
C THR A 140 3.37 -1.00 13.02
N ARG A 141 2.79 0.06 12.46
CA ARG A 141 2.33 0.10 11.07
C ARG A 141 3.46 0.45 10.13
N GLN A 142 3.35 -0.05 8.91
CA GLN A 142 4.19 0.39 7.81
C GLN A 142 3.35 1.21 6.82
N LEU A 143 3.88 2.35 6.38
CA LEU A 143 3.29 3.20 5.35
C LEU A 143 4.17 3.15 4.11
N ILE A 144 3.60 2.82 2.97
CA ILE A 144 4.32 2.79 1.69
C ILE A 144 3.69 3.81 0.74
N TYR A 145 4.53 4.71 0.26
CA TYR A 145 4.15 5.75 -0.69
C TYR A 145 4.77 5.42 -2.05
N THR A 146 3.95 5.21 -3.07
CA THR A 146 4.47 4.95 -4.41
C THR A 146 3.87 5.91 -5.42
N GLY A 147 4.70 6.42 -6.30
CA GLY A 147 4.24 7.38 -7.28
C GLY A 147 5.22 7.59 -8.42
N THR A 148 4.83 8.41 -9.37
CA THR A 148 5.74 9.03 -10.33
C THR A 148 6.36 10.28 -9.69
N PRO A 149 7.55 10.71 -10.14
CA PRO A 149 8.10 12.00 -9.71
C PRO A 149 7.05 13.11 -9.83
N PRO A 150 6.87 13.94 -8.78
CA PRO A 150 5.89 15.02 -8.81
C PRO A 150 6.14 15.97 -9.98
N TYR A 151 5.10 16.33 -10.70
CA TYR A 151 5.16 17.30 -11.81
C TYR A 151 4.64 18.68 -11.36
N PRO A 152 4.99 19.79 -12.04
CA PRO A 152 4.44 21.10 -11.74
C PRO A 152 2.90 21.10 -11.80
N GLY A 153 2.25 21.61 -10.75
CA GLY A 153 0.78 21.59 -10.64
C GLY A 153 0.19 20.29 -10.09
N CYS A 154 1.00 19.34 -9.68
CA CYS A 154 0.55 18.16 -8.98
C CYS A 154 -0.10 18.55 -7.64
N PRO A 155 -1.36 18.12 -7.35
CA PRO A 155 -2.09 18.55 -6.15
C PRO A 155 -1.57 17.91 -4.85
N GLY A 156 -0.79 16.84 -4.96
CA GLY A 156 -0.34 16.08 -3.81
C GLY A 156 0.98 16.57 -3.23
N ASP A 157 0.91 17.43 -2.21
CA ASP A 157 2.11 17.90 -1.50
C ASP A 157 2.75 16.86 -0.58
N VAL A 158 1.98 15.88 -0.13
CA VAL A 158 2.44 14.86 0.82
C VAL A 158 3.64 14.08 0.28
N PHE A 159 3.57 13.59 -0.95
CA PHE A 159 4.63 12.77 -1.55
C PHE A 159 5.91 13.57 -1.72
N ARG A 160 5.80 14.84 -2.18
CA ARG A 160 6.93 15.77 -2.32
C ARG A 160 7.60 16.06 -0.96
N ARG A 161 6.80 16.39 0.07
CA ARG A 161 7.33 16.63 1.43
C ARG A 161 8.02 15.39 2.01
N ARG A 162 7.45 14.20 1.83
CA ARG A 162 8.07 12.94 2.25
C ARG A 162 9.40 12.71 1.56
N ARG A 163 9.45 12.93 0.25
CA ARG A 163 10.70 12.85 -0.51
C ARG A 163 11.76 13.78 0.06
N THR A 164 11.43 15.08 0.18
CA THR A 164 12.34 16.09 0.70
C THR A 164 12.84 15.71 2.10
N ALA A 165 11.94 15.37 3.01
CA ALA A 165 12.31 14.99 4.36
C ALA A 165 13.26 13.77 4.40
N CYS A 166 13.00 12.74 3.58
CA CYS A 166 13.87 11.56 3.53
C CYS A 166 15.23 11.82 2.89
N LEU A 167 15.34 12.76 1.94
CA LEU A 167 16.61 13.07 1.28
C LEU A 167 17.46 14.05 2.09
N ASP A 168 16.83 15.05 2.71
CA ASP A 168 17.55 16.10 3.45
C ASP A 168 17.96 15.63 4.86
N ALA A 169 17.10 14.87 5.54
CA ALA A 169 17.34 14.38 6.89
C ALA A 169 16.60 13.03 7.11
N PRO A 170 17.14 11.92 6.59
CA PRO A 170 16.48 10.62 6.71
C PRO A 170 16.34 10.24 8.17
N GLY A 171 15.10 9.98 8.60
CA GLY A 171 14.80 9.42 9.92
C GLY A 171 15.29 7.97 10.00
N ALA A 172 15.56 7.49 11.23
CA ALA A 172 15.99 6.11 11.46
C ALA A 172 14.99 5.05 10.96
N HIS A 173 13.75 5.45 10.71
CA HIS A 173 12.64 4.57 10.30
C HIS A 173 12.06 4.90 8.93
N ASP A 174 12.74 5.76 8.18
CA ASP A 174 12.35 6.17 6.84
C ASP A 174 13.25 5.54 5.78
N ALA A 175 12.68 5.24 4.62
CA ALA A 175 13.42 4.82 3.43
C ALA A 175 12.83 5.49 2.19
N TRP A 176 13.70 5.92 1.28
CA TRP A 176 13.29 6.48 0.01
C TRP A 176 14.14 5.93 -1.13
N HIS A 177 13.47 5.47 -2.18
CA HIS A 177 14.11 5.06 -3.42
C HIS A 177 13.49 5.80 -4.60
N GLU A 178 14.33 6.32 -5.47
CA GLU A 178 13.86 6.98 -6.68
C GLU A 178 14.77 6.72 -7.88
N TRP A 179 14.15 6.69 -9.03
CA TRP A 179 14.81 6.77 -10.32
C TRP A 179 14.20 7.93 -11.09
N SER A 180 15.03 8.83 -11.57
CA SER A 180 14.64 9.85 -12.52
C SER A 180 15.56 9.75 -13.74
N VAL A 181 15.01 10.03 -14.90
CA VAL A 181 15.86 10.32 -16.06
C VAL A 181 16.39 11.74 -15.80
N GLU A 182 17.70 11.87 -15.62
CA GLU A 182 18.33 13.18 -15.62
C GLU A 182 18.09 13.79 -17.00
N GLY A 183 17.35 14.91 -17.04
CA GLY A 183 17.11 15.70 -18.22
C GLY A 183 18.24 16.72 -18.44
#